data_32fc91b9074d9a5ae202d07ed8afeade
#
_entry.id   32fc91b9074d9a5ae202d07ed8afeade
#
_cell.length_a   1.000
_cell.length_b   1.000
_cell.length_c   1.000
_cell.angle_alpha   90.00
_cell.angle_beta   90.00
_cell.angle_gamma   90.00
#
_symmetry.space_group_name_H-M   'P 1'
#
loop_
_entity.id
_entity.type
_entity.pdbx_description
1 polymer ?
#
loop_
_entity_poly.entity_id
_entity_poly.type
_entity_poly.pdbx_seq_one_letter_code
_entity_poly.pdbx_strand_id
1 'polypeptide(L)'
;MLFRSKLEYVFINEDFEKKQDHKVLLEELENKNIKIYKTSNKIFSEMVDTENTQGILSVLRYKERDLVNNINQDNKFVLILDRIQDPGNMGTIIRTADSAGVDAIILLKGCVDIYNPKVIRSTMGSIFDMNIIQTTQDEAVDFLKANNFDIVSSYLHTESYYNETTYDGKIALVIGNEANGINDELISKSDKL
;
A
#
# COMPACT_ATOMS: atom_id res chain seq x y z
N MET A 1 3.10 13.49 -11.96
CA MET A 1 3.07 12.48 -10.89
C MET A 1 2.97 13.19 -9.55
N LEU A 2 1.81 13.16 -8.92
CA LEU A 2 1.60 13.79 -7.60
C LEU A 2 2.03 12.76 -6.56
N PHE A 3 3.24 12.86 -6.05
CA PHE A 3 3.66 12.07 -4.89
C PHE A 3 2.73 12.37 -3.72
N ARG A 4 1.88 11.43 -3.33
CA ARG A 4 1.03 11.53 -2.14
C ARG A 4 1.86 11.56 -0.85
N SER A 5 3.10 11.09 -0.89
CA SER A 5 4.12 11.19 0.16
C SER A 5 5.06 12.35 -0.12
N LYS A 6 5.43 13.11 0.91
CA LYS A 6 6.36 14.24 0.75
C LYS A 6 7.80 13.74 0.83
N LEU A 7 8.55 13.88 -0.25
CA LEU A 7 9.99 13.64 -0.25
C LEU A 7 10.69 14.73 0.56
N GLU A 8 11.43 14.35 1.59
CA GLU A 8 12.12 15.29 2.48
C GLU A 8 13.54 15.55 1.99
N TYR A 9 14.29 14.51 1.72
CA TYR A 9 15.65 14.58 1.20
C TYR A 9 16.09 13.24 0.61
N VAL A 10 17.20 13.25 -0.12
CA VAL A 10 17.81 12.04 -0.67
C VAL A 10 19.29 11.97 -0.32
N PHE A 11 19.79 10.74 -0.17
CA PHE A 11 21.21 10.46 -0.19
C PHE A 11 21.57 9.85 -1.54
N ILE A 12 22.72 10.24 -2.09
CA ILE A 12 23.28 9.64 -3.28
C ILE A 12 24.74 9.25 -3.03
N ASN A 13 25.19 8.17 -3.67
CA ASN A 13 26.58 7.80 -3.64
C ASN A 13 27.35 8.37 -4.85
N GLU A 14 28.68 8.20 -4.85
CA GLU A 14 29.57 8.69 -5.90
C GLU A 14 29.27 8.10 -7.29
N ASP A 15 28.82 6.84 -7.33
CA ASP A 15 28.53 6.16 -8.59
C ASP A 15 27.21 6.62 -9.21
N PHE A 16 26.23 6.98 -8.38
CA PHE A 16 24.97 7.56 -8.84
C PHE A 16 25.22 8.93 -9.51
N GLU A 17 26.02 9.78 -8.86
CA GLU A 17 26.30 11.14 -9.33
C GLU A 17 27.01 11.15 -10.71
N LYS A 18 27.88 10.16 -10.97
CA LYS A 18 28.68 10.09 -12.20
C LYS A 18 27.88 9.64 -13.43
N LYS A 19 26.72 9.01 -13.26
CA LYS A 19 25.93 8.48 -14.37
C LYS A 19 25.18 9.60 -15.10
N GLN A 20 25.37 9.64 -16.41
CA GLN A 20 24.75 10.64 -17.28
C GLN A 20 23.20 10.60 -17.22
N ASP A 21 22.64 9.39 -17.15
CA ASP A 21 21.18 9.17 -17.15
C ASP A 21 20.51 9.70 -15.89
N HIS A 22 21.27 9.94 -14.80
CA HIS A 22 20.73 10.43 -13.54
C HIS A 22 20.68 11.97 -13.46
N LYS A 23 21.28 12.70 -14.40
CA LYS A 23 21.33 14.17 -14.38
C LYS A 23 19.94 14.80 -14.39
N VAL A 24 19.04 14.29 -15.21
CA VAL A 24 17.66 14.79 -15.30
C VAL A 24 16.95 14.68 -13.95
N LEU A 25 17.12 13.54 -13.27
CA LEU A 25 16.53 13.34 -11.94
C LEU A 25 17.13 14.29 -10.89
N LEU A 26 18.44 14.50 -10.93
CA LEU A 26 19.11 15.43 -10.01
C LEU A 26 18.62 16.88 -10.22
N GLU A 27 18.52 17.32 -11.47
CA GLU A 27 17.96 18.64 -11.82
C GLU A 27 16.48 18.77 -11.35
N GLU A 28 15.66 17.74 -11.52
CA GLU A 28 14.29 17.75 -11.02
C GLU A 28 14.21 17.86 -9.48
N LEU A 29 15.10 17.16 -8.77
CA LEU A 29 15.16 17.24 -7.31
C LEU A 29 15.59 18.64 -6.85
N GLU A 30 16.59 19.23 -7.48
CA GLU A 30 17.05 20.60 -7.20
C GLU A 30 15.96 21.63 -7.50
N ASN A 31 15.27 21.53 -8.64
CA ASN A 31 14.16 22.41 -9.01
C ASN A 31 12.98 22.34 -8.02
N LYS A 32 12.80 21.18 -7.35
CA LYS A 32 11.81 21.00 -6.27
C LYS A 32 12.33 21.37 -4.90
N ASN A 33 13.55 21.93 -4.79
CA ASN A 33 14.22 22.28 -3.55
C ASN A 33 14.38 21.06 -2.59
N ILE A 34 14.55 19.86 -3.12
CA ILE A 34 14.83 18.67 -2.33
C ILE A 34 16.31 18.64 -1.98
N LYS A 35 16.62 18.48 -0.70
CA LYS A 35 18.02 18.38 -0.23
C LYS A 35 18.65 17.10 -0.72
N ILE A 36 19.83 17.21 -1.34
CA ILE A 36 20.63 16.09 -1.82
C ILE A 36 21.89 16.01 -0.96
N TYR A 37 22.06 14.88 -0.27
CA TYR A 37 23.25 14.59 0.52
C TYR A 37 24.14 13.61 -0.26
N LYS A 38 25.40 14.01 -0.51
CA LYS A 38 26.40 13.18 -1.17
C LYS A 38 27.19 12.38 -0.15
N THR A 39 27.35 11.09 -0.39
CA THR A 39 28.08 10.18 0.49
C THR A 39 29.09 9.35 -0.31
N SER A 40 30.14 8.87 0.36
CA SER A 40 31.01 7.86 -0.25
C SER A 40 30.26 6.53 -0.42
N ASN A 41 30.72 5.70 -1.38
CA ASN A 41 30.15 4.37 -1.60
C ASN A 41 30.19 3.52 -0.32
N LYS A 42 31.23 3.65 0.48
CA LYS A 42 31.38 2.93 1.76
C LYS A 42 30.27 3.31 2.76
N ILE A 43 30.04 4.59 2.99
CA ILE A 43 28.99 5.05 3.91
C ILE A 43 27.63 4.66 3.37
N PHE A 44 27.41 4.82 2.07
CA PHE A 44 26.13 4.48 1.46
C PHE A 44 25.77 2.99 1.61
N SER A 45 26.75 2.10 1.48
CA SER A 45 26.52 0.65 1.67
C SER A 45 26.15 0.27 3.11
N GLU A 46 26.55 1.08 4.11
CA GLU A 46 26.14 0.89 5.50
C GLU A 46 24.72 1.43 5.80
N MET A 47 24.17 2.28 4.90
CA MET A 47 22.84 2.87 5.05
C MET A 47 21.73 2.03 4.41
N VAL A 48 22.06 1.05 3.58
CA VAL A 48 21.08 0.29 2.78
C VAL A 48 21.20 -1.22 3.02
N ASP A 49 20.07 -1.92 3.08
CA ASP A 49 20.00 -3.38 3.27
C ASP A 49 20.09 -4.17 1.96
N THR A 50 20.46 -3.55 0.85
CA THR A 50 20.51 -4.20 -0.47
C THR A 50 21.94 -4.38 -0.95
N GLU A 51 22.32 -5.60 -1.36
CA GLU A 51 23.64 -5.88 -1.92
C GLU A 51 23.87 -5.09 -3.23
N ASN A 52 22.85 -5.00 -4.09
CA ASN A 52 22.89 -4.30 -5.36
C ASN A 52 22.02 -3.03 -5.30
N THR A 53 22.60 -1.96 -4.77
CA THR A 53 21.89 -0.67 -4.69
C THR A 53 21.93 0.10 -6.00
N GLN A 54 20.88 0.89 -6.25
CA GLN A 54 20.86 1.87 -7.35
C GLN A 54 21.69 3.13 -7.06
N GLY A 55 22.16 3.30 -5.82
CA GLY A 55 22.98 4.44 -5.41
C GLY A 55 22.20 5.68 -4.98
N ILE A 56 20.89 5.56 -4.80
CA ILE A 56 20.02 6.60 -4.26
C ILE A 56 19.17 6.03 -3.14
N LEU A 57 19.04 6.78 -2.04
CA LEU A 57 18.18 6.48 -0.90
C LEU A 57 17.30 7.69 -0.62
N SER A 58 16.00 7.51 -0.67
CA SER A 58 15.01 8.57 -0.49
C SER A 58 14.38 8.50 0.91
N VAL A 59 14.28 9.63 1.58
CA VAL A 59 13.58 9.77 2.86
C VAL A 59 12.30 10.54 2.64
N LEU A 60 11.17 9.90 2.96
CA LEU A 60 9.85 10.44 2.75
C LEU A 60 9.15 10.66 4.10
N ARG A 61 8.35 11.72 4.18
CA ARG A 61 7.46 11.93 5.31
C ARG A 61 6.21 11.09 5.12
N TYR A 62 5.95 10.23 6.07
CA TYR A 62 4.69 9.51 6.16
C TYR A 62 3.58 10.44 6.68
N LYS A 63 2.38 10.27 6.13
CA LYS A 63 1.16 10.90 6.64
C LYS A 63 0.15 9.79 6.94
N GLU A 64 -0.24 9.68 8.20
CA GLU A 64 -1.37 8.83 8.57
C GLU A 64 -2.62 9.23 7.81
N ARG A 65 -3.40 8.24 7.43
CA ARG A 65 -4.67 8.40 6.71
C ARG A 65 -5.80 7.79 7.53
N ASP A 66 -6.93 8.42 7.47
CA ASP A 66 -8.16 7.96 8.10
C ASP A 66 -9.26 7.70 7.05
N LEU A 67 -10.29 6.96 7.44
CA LEU A 67 -11.37 6.55 6.55
C LEU A 67 -12.13 7.76 5.99
N VAL A 68 -12.50 8.70 6.86
CA VAL A 68 -13.41 9.81 6.52
C VAL A 68 -12.82 10.76 5.49
N ASN A 69 -11.51 11.06 5.61
CA ASN A 69 -10.84 12.01 4.71
C ASN A 69 -10.29 11.34 3.43
N ASN A 70 -10.23 10.02 3.40
CA ASN A 70 -9.56 9.31 2.30
C ASN A 70 -10.47 8.37 1.50
N ILE A 71 -11.69 8.07 2.00
CA ILE A 71 -12.72 7.36 1.22
C ILE A 71 -13.93 8.27 1.11
N ASN A 72 -14.34 8.59 -0.10
CA ASN A 72 -15.44 9.51 -0.41
C ASN A 72 -16.58 8.79 -1.18
N GLN A 73 -17.60 9.56 -1.56
CA GLN A 73 -18.79 9.00 -2.23
C GLN A 73 -18.52 8.48 -3.65
N ASP A 74 -17.44 8.92 -4.30
CA ASP A 74 -17.07 8.49 -5.64
C ASP A 74 -16.33 7.16 -5.64
N ASN A 75 -15.77 6.75 -4.48
CA ASN A 75 -15.07 5.47 -4.33
C ASN A 75 -16.07 4.32 -4.38
N LYS A 76 -15.78 3.32 -5.19
CA LYS A 76 -16.65 2.17 -5.44
C LYS A 76 -16.04 0.83 -5.10
N PHE A 77 -14.72 0.73 -5.10
CA PHE A 77 -14.02 -0.53 -4.84
C PHE A 77 -12.90 -0.35 -3.81
N VAL A 78 -13.07 -0.99 -2.67
CA VAL A 78 -12.12 -0.97 -1.54
C VAL A 78 -11.70 -2.39 -1.21
N LEU A 79 -10.44 -2.59 -0.81
CA LEU A 79 -9.97 -3.84 -0.23
C LEU A 79 -9.87 -3.72 1.28
N ILE A 80 -10.25 -4.77 1.99
CA ILE A 80 -9.97 -4.96 3.42
C ILE A 80 -8.99 -6.12 3.54
N LEU A 81 -7.86 -5.88 4.19
CA LEU A 81 -6.83 -6.91 4.43
C LEU A 81 -6.83 -7.31 5.90
N ASP A 82 -7.19 -8.56 6.15
CA ASP A 82 -7.26 -9.13 7.50
C ASP A 82 -6.04 -10.00 7.78
N ARG A 83 -5.12 -9.48 8.60
CA ARG A 83 -3.94 -10.20 9.11
C ARG A 83 -3.03 -10.78 8.02
N ILE A 84 -2.82 -10.09 6.91
CA ILE A 84 -1.82 -10.45 5.91
C ILE A 84 -0.43 -10.27 6.52
N GLN A 85 0.33 -11.36 6.68
CA GLN A 85 1.59 -11.38 7.43
C GLN A 85 2.83 -11.49 6.55
N ASP A 86 2.74 -12.11 5.36
CA ASP A 86 3.88 -12.21 4.45
C ASP A 86 4.14 -10.87 3.74
N PRO A 87 5.37 -10.31 3.84
CA PRO A 87 5.71 -9.05 3.19
C PRO A 87 5.61 -9.11 1.65
N GLY A 88 5.87 -10.27 1.04
CA GLY A 88 5.78 -10.46 -0.40
C GLY A 88 4.32 -10.43 -0.87
N ASN A 89 3.43 -11.12 -0.13
CA ASN A 89 1.99 -11.12 -0.40
C ASN A 89 1.42 -9.71 -0.23
N MET A 90 1.75 -9.01 0.85
CA MET A 90 1.32 -7.63 1.07
C MET A 90 1.70 -6.73 -0.10
N GLY A 91 2.96 -6.76 -0.53
CA GLY A 91 3.41 -5.95 -1.66
C GLY A 91 2.75 -6.35 -2.99
N THR A 92 2.51 -7.64 -3.21
CA THR A 92 1.80 -8.13 -4.39
C THR A 92 0.34 -7.66 -4.41
N ILE A 93 -0.35 -7.73 -3.27
CA ILE A 93 -1.73 -7.24 -3.14
C ILE A 93 -1.80 -5.74 -3.43
N ILE A 94 -0.91 -4.93 -2.84
CA ILE A 94 -0.87 -3.48 -3.06
C ILE A 94 -0.68 -3.17 -4.55
N ARG A 95 0.27 -3.83 -5.20
CA ARG A 95 0.54 -3.65 -6.63
C ARG A 95 -0.63 -4.08 -7.51
N THR A 96 -1.27 -5.20 -7.17
CA THR A 96 -2.43 -5.71 -7.91
C THR A 96 -3.63 -4.79 -7.75
N ALA A 97 -3.87 -4.29 -6.53
CA ALA A 97 -4.93 -3.34 -6.24
C ALA A 97 -4.79 -2.04 -7.04
N ASP A 98 -3.57 -1.49 -7.09
CA ASP A 98 -3.24 -0.31 -7.89
C ASP A 98 -3.56 -0.54 -9.38
N SER A 99 -3.07 -1.66 -9.92
CA SER A 99 -3.31 -2.03 -11.33
C SER A 99 -4.77 -2.29 -11.66
N ALA A 100 -5.55 -2.79 -10.70
CA ALA A 100 -6.97 -3.07 -10.84
C ALA A 100 -7.88 -1.85 -10.62
N GLY A 101 -7.31 -0.71 -10.26
CA GLY A 101 -8.07 0.51 -10.01
C GLY A 101 -8.85 0.49 -8.70
N VAL A 102 -8.34 -0.21 -7.68
CA VAL A 102 -8.90 -0.17 -6.33
C VAL A 102 -8.71 1.23 -5.74
N ASP A 103 -9.76 1.79 -5.17
CA ASP A 103 -9.77 3.16 -4.66
C ASP A 103 -9.00 3.31 -3.34
N ALA A 104 -9.09 2.29 -2.47
CA ALA A 104 -8.40 2.28 -1.18
C ALA A 104 -8.16 0.86 -0.67
N ILE A 105 -7.13 0.71 0.15
CA ILE A 105 -6.85 -0.50 0.93
C ILE A 105 -6.99 -0.17 2.41
N ILE A 106 -7.81 -0.92 3.12
CA ILE A 106 -7.96 -0.87 4.57
C ILE A 106 -7.19 -2.02 5.19
N LEU A 107 -6.21 -1.69 6.03
CA LEU A 107 -5.41 -2.67 6.77
C LEU A 107 -5.98 -2.83 8.17
N LEU A 108 -6.41 -4.04 8.50
CA LEU A 108 -6.80 -4.38 9.86
C LEU A 108 -5.58 -4.72 10.72
N LYS A 109 -5.76 -4.68 12.03
CA LYS A 109 -4.70 -5.02 12.99
C LYS A 109 -4.20 -6.46 12.74
N GLY A 110 -2.88 -6.63 12.78
CA GLY A 110 -2.21 -7.91 12.57
C GLY A 110 -1.64 -8.09 11.17
N CYS A 111 -1.85 -7.14 10.26
CA CYS A 111 -1.10 -7.08 9.01
C CYS A 111 0.37 -6.71 9.25
N VAL A 112 1.25 -7.18 8.36
CA VAL A 112 2.66 -6.75 8.33
C VAL A 112 2.76 -5.25 8.11
N ASP A 113 3.78 -4.63 8.70
CA ASP A 113 4.07 -3.21 8.49
C ASP A 113 4.36 -2.94 7.01
N ILE A 114 3.55 -2.09 6.39
CA ILE A 114 3.71 -1.72 4.97
C ILE A 114 5.00 -0.92 4.71
N TYR A 115 5.61 -0.35 5.74
CA TYR A 115 6.90 0.35 5.64
C TYR A 115 8.10 -0.58 5.84
N ASN A 116 7.86 -1.87 6.09
CA ASN A 116 8.92 -2.87 6.04
C ASN A 116 9.62 -2.81 4.66
N PRO A 117 10.95 -2.74 4.60
CA PRO A 117 11.71 -2.62 3.35
C PRO A 117 11.36 -3.70 2.31
N LYS A 118 11.04 -4.92 2.75
CA LYS A 118 10.63 -6.02 1.85
C LYS A 118 9.25 -5.75 1.24
N VAL A 119 8.30 -5.19 2.01
CA VAL A 119 6.98 -4.78 1.48
C VAL A 119 7.17 -3.67 0.45
N ILE A 120 7.86 -2.58 0.82
CA ILE A 120 8.08 -1.44 -0.07
C ILE A 120 8.67 -1.89 -1.41
N ARG A 121 9.70 -2.74 -1.40
CA ARG A 121 10.29 -3.27 -2.63
C ARG A 121 9.29 -4.11 -3.45
N SER A 122 8.48 -4.93 -2.79
CA SER A 122 7.51 -5.81 -3.45
C SER A 122 6.36 -5.04 -4.11
N THR A 123 6.06 -3.82 -3.66
CA THR A 123 5.01 -2.97 -4.27
C THR A 123 5.41 -2.39 -5.61
N MET A 124 6.71 -2.41 -5.98
CA MET A 124 7.24 -1.81 -7.22
C MET A 124 6.83 -0.35 -7.43
N GLY A 125 6.64 0.39 -6.33
CA GLY A 125 6.26 1.81 -6.36
C GLY A 125 4.77 2.09 -6.10
N SER A 126 3.88 1.12 -6.26
CA SER A 126 2.43 1.31 -6.08
C SER A 126 2.04 1.81 -4.68
N ILE A 127 2.87 1.59 -3.66
CA ILE A 127 2.65 2.12 -2.30
C ILE A 127 2.54 3.66 -2.27
N PHE A 128 3.13 4.35 -3.24
CA PHE A 128 3.10 5.82 -3.30
C PHE A 128 1.81 6.36 -3.92
N ASP A 129 1.14 5.57 -4.75
CA ASP A 129 -0.09 5.94 -5.45
C ASP A 129 -1.34 5.41 -4.75
N MET A 130 -1.25 4.26 -4.08
CA MET A 130 -2.36 3.66 -3.35
C MET A 130 -2.75 4.45 -2.10
N ASN A 131 -4.07 4.52 -1.88
CA ASN A 131 -4.65 5.05 -0.67
C ASN A 131 -4.75 3.91 0.37
N ILE A 132 -3.79 3.84 1.31
CA ILE A 132 -3.73 2.79 2.32
C ILE A 132 -4.05 3.39 3.69
N ILE A 133 -5.02 2.81 4.38
CA ILE A 133 -5.57 3.28 5.65
C ILE A 133 -5.45 2.15 6.67
N GLN A 134 -4.91 2.43 7.83
CA GLN A 134 -4.86 1.48 8.94
C GLN A 134 -5.90 1.84 9.98
N THR A 135 -6.75 0.87 10.36
CA THR A 135 -7.82 1.08 11.33
C THR A 135 -8.23 -0.22 12.01
N THR A 136 -9.18 -0.14 12.94
CA THR A 136 -9.78 -1.32 13.58
C THR A 136 -10.86 -1.94 12.69
N GLN A 137 -11.19 -3.23 12.96
CA GLN A 137 -12.25 -3.93 12.25
C GLN A 137 -13.60 -3.23 12.40
N ASP A 138 -13.95 -2.83 13.62
CA ASP A 138 -15.24 -2.21 13.90
C ASP A 138 -15.38 -0.86 13.19
N GLU A 139 -14.36 0.00 13.28
CA GLU A 139 -14.34 1.28 12.55
C GLU A 139 -14.47 1.10 11.05
N ALA A 140 -13.78 0.09 10.48
CA ALA A 140 -13.86 -0.19 9.04
C ALA A 140 -15.28 -0.63 8.65
N VAL A 141 -15.86 -1.60 9.36
CA VAL A 141 -17.20 -2.13 9.08
C VAL A 141 -18.28 -1.06 9.24
N ASP A 142 -18.25 -0.32 10.35
CA ASP A 142 -19.22 0.74 10.62
C ASP A 142 -19.16 1.84 9.55
N PHE A 143 -17.96 2.27 9.21
CA PHE A 143 -17.77 3.29 8.18
C PHE A 143 -18.27 2.81 6.80
N LEU A 144 -17.92 1.59 6.40
CA LEU A 144 -18.27 1.06 5.08
C LEU A 144 -19.79 0.87 4.95
N LYS A 145 -20.45 0.31 5.98
CA LYS A 145 -21.92 0.14 6.00
C LYS A 145 -22.64 1.49 5.99
N ALA A 146 -22.16 2.47 6.75
CA ALA A 146 -22.72 3.82 6.74
C ALA A 146 -22.59 4.53 5.38
N ASN A 147 -21.63 4.10 4.54
CA ASN A 147 -21.38 4.65 3.20
C ASN A 147 -21.88 3.74 2.06
N ASN A 148 -22.75 2.77 2.39
CA ASN A 148 -23.42 1.85 1.45
C ASN A 148 -22.44 0.97 0.65
N PHE A 149 -21.38 0.49 1.28
CA PHE A 149 -20.55 -0.56 0.72
C PHE A 149 -21.11 -1.94 1.11
N ASP A 150 -21.24 -2.83 0.14
CA ASP A 150 -21.41 -4.26 0.38
C ASP A 150 -20.06 -4.87 0.77
N ILE A 151 -19.97 -5.48 1.95
CA ILE A 151 -18.78 -6.20 2.39
C ILE A 151 -18.85 -7.62 1.86
N VAL A 152 -17.87 -7.96 1.02
CA VAL A 152 -17.78 -9.27 0.35
C VAL A 152 -16.54 -10.00 0.86
N SER A 153 -16.70 -11.13 1.50
CA SER A 153 -15.58 -11.92 2.03
C SER A 153 -15.20 -13.08 1.11
N SER A 154 -13.90 -13.19 0.81
CA SER A 154 -13.34 -14.35 0.13
C SER A 154 -13.30 -15.53 1.10
N TYR A 155 -14.34 -16.36 1.09
CA TYR A 155 -14.53 -17.44 2.05
C TYR A 155 -14.51 -18.82 1.38
N LEU A 156 -13.73 -19.76 1.93
CA LEU A 156 -13.51 -21.07 1.30
C LEU A 156 -14.70 -22.06 1.48
N HIS A 157 -15.53 -21.84 2.48
CA HIS A 157 -16.62 -22.75 2.83
C HIS A 157 -18.00 -22.23 2.38
N THR A 158 -18.03 -21.43 1.33
CA THR A 158 -19.27 -20.99 0.67
C THR A 158 -19.62 -21.94 -0.46
N GLU A 159 -20.93 -22.05 -0.76
CA GLU A 159 -21.44 -22.76 -1.94
C GLU A 159 -21.48 -21.85 -3.19
N SER A 160 -21.29 -20.54 -3.01
CA SER A 160 -21.34 -19.54 -4.09
C SER A 160 -19.96 -19.35 -4.73
N TYR A 161 -19.93 -19.27 -6.05
CA TYR A 161 -18.73 -18.91 -6.79
C TYR A 161 -18.69 -17.40 -7.08
N TYR A 162 -17.48 -16.83 -7.16
CA TYR A 162 -17.28 -15.40 -7.39
C TYR A 162 -17.95 -14.88 -8.68
N ASN A 163 -18.07 -15.72 -9.69
CA ASN A 163 -18.70 -15.39 -10.97
C ASN A 163 -20.23 -15.56 -10.97
N GLU A 164 -20.81 -16.08 -9.90
CA GLU A 164 -22.26 -16.20 -9.69
C GLU A 164 -22.80 -15.08 -8.80
N THR A 165 -21.92 -14.32 -8.19
CA THR A 165 -22.26 -13.22 -7.30
C THR A 165 -22.38 -11.91 -8.08
N THR A 166 -23.43 -11.15 -7.84
CA THR A 166 -23.60 -9.82 -8.41
C THR A 166 -22.86 -8.78 -7.59
N TYR A 167 -22.03 -7.99 -8.25
CA TYR A 167 -21.21 -6.94 -7.63
C TYR A 167 -21.66 -5.56 -8.09
N ASP A 168 -22.86 -5.16 -7.68
CA ASP A 168 -23.43 -3.85 -8.02
C ASP A 168 -23.09 -2.81 -6.95
N GLY A 169 -22.85 -1.57 -7.38
CA GLY A 169 -22.65 -0.45 -6.45
C GLY A 169 -21.23 -0.36 -5.87
N LYS A 170 -21.17 -0.20 -4.55
CA LYS A 170 -19.91 -0.03 -3.81
C LYS A 170 -19.54 -1.34 -3.12
N ILE A 171 -18.32 -1.81 -3.37
CA ILE A 171 -17.83 -3.11 -2.90
C ILE A 171 -16.61 -2.92 -1.99
N ALA A 172 -16.63 -3.58 -0.84
CA ALA A 172 -15.46 -3.78 0.02
C ALA A 172 -15.10 -5.27 0.04
N LEU A 173 -14.10 -5.66 -0.73
CA LEU A 173 -13.64 -7.05 -0.79
C LEU A 173 -12.69 -7.34 0.36
N VAL A 174 -12.97 -8.39 1.13
CA VAL A 174 -12.12 -8.85 2.24
C VAL A 174 -11.21 -9.98 1.76
N ILE A 175 -9.92 -9.83 2.04
CA ILE A 175 -8.89 -10.85 1.84
C ILE A 175 -8.27 -11.17 3.19
N GLY A 176 -8.31 -12.44 3.56
CA GLY A 176 -7.82 -12.91 4.85
C GLY A 176 -6.40 -13.42 4.86
N ASN A 177 -5.96 -13.80 6.06
CA ASN A 177 -4.67 -14.41 6.32
C ASN A 177 -4.42 -15.67 5.48
N GLU A 178 -3.18 -15.89 5.06
CA GLU A 178 -2.79 -16.97 4.16
C GLU A 178 -3.08 -18.36 4.73
N ALA A 179 -2.96 -18.53 6.05
CA ALA A 179 -3.14 -19.82 6.72
C ALA A 179 -4.52 -19.96 7.37
N ASN A 180 -5.03 -18.88 7.95
CA ASN A 180 -6.22 -18.91 8.82
C ASN A 180 -7.46 -18.28 8.14
N GLY A 181 -7.34 -17.75 6.93
CA GLY A 181 -8.43 -17.08 6.26
C GLY A 181 -8.87 -15.77 6.97
N ILE A 182 -10.13 -15.42 6.78
CA ILE A 182 -10.76 -14.24 7.35
C ILE A 182 -11.25 -14.56 8.77
N ASN A 183 -11.17 -13.58 9.66
CA ASN A 183 -11.70 -13.67 11.01
C ASN A 183 -13.22 -13.95 11.00
N ASP A 184 -13.69 -14.90 11.85
CA ASP A 184 -15.10 -15.31 11.91
C ASP A 184 -16.03 -14.13 12.21
N GLU A 185 -15.61 -13.21 13.06
CA GLU A 185 -16.41 -12.02 13.38
C GLU A 185 -16.59 -11.13 12.15
N LEU A 186 -15.53 -10.96 11.32
CA LEU A 186 -15.62 -10.18 10.08
C LEU A 186 -16.49 -10.90 9.05
N ILE A 187 -16.38 -12.24 8.95
CA ILE A 187 -17.27 -13.06 8.12
C ILE A 187 -18.73 -12.83 8.51
N SER A 188 -19.06 -12.85 9.81
CA SER A 188 -20.42 -12.65 10.29
C SER A 188 -21.01 -11.26 10.00
N LYS A 189 -20.15 -10.26 9.76
CA LYS A 189 -20.52 -8.88 9.41
C LYS A 189 -20.56 -8.65 7.88
N SER A 190 -20.17 -9.65 7.09
CA SER A 190 -20.17 -9.58 5.61
C SER A 190 -21.57 -9.71 5.04
N ASP A 191 -21.81 -9.02 3.93
CA ASP A 191 -23.09 -9.05 3.21
C ASP A 191 -23.14 -10.18 2.18
N LYS A 192 -21.95 -10.61 1.71
CA LYS A 192 -21.77 -11.72 0.74
C LYS A 192 -20.52 -12.54 1.10
N LEU A 193 -20.59 -13.85 0.78
CA LEU A 193 -19.49 -14.80 1.00
C LEU A 193 -19.14 -15.52 -0.30
#